data_3bd0bb7dd5222ef121c4a2f67b69ad9e
#
_entry.id   3bd0bb7dd5222ef121c4a2f67b69ad9e
#
_cell.length_a   1.000
_cell.length_b   1.000
_cell.length_c   1.000
_cell.angle_alpha   90.00
_cell.angle_beta   90.00
_cell.angle_gamma   90.00
#
_symmetry.space_group_name_H-M   'P 1'
#
loop_
_entity.id
_entity.type
_entity.pdbx_description
1 polymer ?
#
loop_
_entity_poly.entity_id
_entity_poly.type
_entity_poly.pdbx_seq_one_letter_code
_entity_poly.pdbx_strand_id
1 'polypeptide(L)'
;MTGLDDLVGEEYGPVPIEPTPDRVAEFVVATGDDPDRWASVVPPSFANASLFAVAPRFLEDPRVVPFTRSLIHSEQRFEWTRPALVGATIDVVGRVGAARQRAGLNLVSFEVSASSDGVPWLSGSAQFLLSTEAAAAAAEEKEPPASERPPHDPPGGSLPLPGVGEALEPMRVGASRLDLVRYAAASGDWNPIHRDHWSAVAAGLPGTIVHGLLMTAWMGQLAARYSTANLPLQSLTVRFRKALRPAVPAAVTGTVAERAETGTDLDLVLDAGSERLITGTARVTP
;
A
#
# COMPACT_ATOMS: atom_id res chain seq x y z
N MET A 1 30.98 7.58 -7.36
CA MET A 1 29.95 6.55 -7.06
C MET A 1 29.06 6.49 -8.29
N THR A 2 28.94 5.32 -8.89
CA THR A 2 27.94 5.05 -9.93
C THR A 2 26.56 5.36 -9.36
N GLY A 3 25.71 6.01 -10.12
CA GLY A 3 24.34 6.33 -9.69
C GLY A 3 23.44 5.11 -9.72
N LEU A 4 22.20 5.23 -9.21
CA LEU A 4 21.20 4.16 -9.28
C LEU A 4 20.66 3.95 -10.71
N ASP A 5 21.01 4.80 -11.67
CA ASP A 5 20.72 4.68 -13.10
C ASP A 5 21.34 3.41 -13.74
N ASP A 6 22.49 2.95 -13.23
CA ASP A 6 23.10 1.70 -13.65
C ASP A 6 22.26 0.44 -13.32
N LEU A 7 21.28 0.58 -12.42
CA LEU A 7 20.36 -0.52 -12.03
C LEU A 7 19.11 -0.62 -12.91
N VAL A 8 18.88 0.32 -13.82
CA VAL A 8 17.69 0.28 -14.68
C VAL A 8 17.67 -1.00 -15.51
N GLY A 9 16.59 -1.75 -15.39
CA GLY A 9 16.41 -3.06 -16.00
C GLY A 9 16.78 -4.24 -15.10
N GLU A 10 17.44 -4.01 -13.94
CA GLU A 10 17.77 -5.07 -12.99
C GLU A 10 16.51 -5.68 -12.40
N GLU A 11 16.48 -7.01 -12.30
CA GLU A 11 15.34 -7.77 -11.80
C GLU A 11 15.64 -8.42 -10.44
N TYR A 12 14.63 -8.47 -9.58
CA TYR A 12 14.64 -9.05 -8.24
C TYR A 12 13.52 -10.10 -8.16
N GLY A 13 13.89 -11.35 -8.30
CA GLY A 13 12.96 -12.47 -8.33
C GLY A 13 13.30 -13.48 -9.43
N PRO A 14 12.36 -14.37 -9.82
CA PRO A 14 11.02 -14.52 -9.23
C PRO A 14 11.04 -14.96 -7.76
N VAL A 15 10.03 -14.52 -7.01
CA VAL A 15 9.78 -14.95 -5.64
C VAL A 15 8.38 -15.56 -5.60
N PRO A 16 8.26 -16.86 -5.31
CA PRO A 16 6.95 -17.48 -5.15
C PRO A 16 6.31 -17.04 -3.84
N ILE A 17 5.03 -16.69 -3.91
CA ILE A 17 4.18 -16.49 -2.74
C ILE A 17 2.94 -17.39 -2.86
N GLU A 18 2.56 -17.97 -1.74
CA GLU A 18 1.37 -18.81 -1.67
C GLU A 18 0.33 -18.11 -0.79
N PRO A 19 -0.76 -17.60 -1.36
CA PRO A 19 -1.89 -17.06 -0.62
C PRO A 19 -2.73 -18.22 -0.06
N THR A 20 -2.19 -18.97 0.92
CA THR A 20 -2.94 -20.02 1.61
C THR A 20 -4.17 -19.44 2.30
N PRO A 21 -5.22 -20.22 2.60
CA PRO A 21 -6.40 -19.74 3.31
C PRO A 21 -6.05 -18.98 4.59
N ASP A 22 -5.13 -19.54 5.41
CA ASP A 22 -4.71 -18.90 6.66
C ASP A 22 -4.00 -17.58 6.42
N ARG A 23 -3.07 -17.53 5.46
CA ARG A 23 -2.34 -16.32 5.12
C ARG A 23 -3.24 -15.21 4.58
N VAL A 24 -4.23 -15.55 3.77
CA VAL A 24 -5.22 -14.59 3.28
C VAL A 24 -6.10 -14.11 4.42
N ALA A 25 -6.58 -15.00 5.29
CA ALA A 25 -7.37 -14.64 6.46
C ALA A 25 -6.60 -13.71 7.42
N GLU A 26 -5.33 -14.00 7.71
CA GLU A 26 -4.46 -13.16 8.53
C GLU A 26 -4.27 -11.76 7.90
N PHE A 27 -4.07 -11.71 6.56
CA PHE A 27 -3.92 -10.44 5.84
C PHE A 27 -5.22 -9.62 5.87
N VAL A 28 -6.36 -10.27 5.65
CA VAL A 28 -7.70 -9.63 5.70
C VAL A 28 -7.95 -9.05 7.09
N VAL A 29 -7.69 -9.80 8.15
CA VAL A 29 -7.83 -9.33 9.54
C VAL A 29 -6.86 -8.18 9.83
N ALA A 30 -5.60 -8.27 9.36
CA ALA A 30 -4.58 -7.23 9.59
C ALA A 30 -4.90 -5.91 8.88
N THR A 31 -5.59 -5.97 7.75
CA THR A 31 -6.05 -4.78 7.01
C THR A 31 -7.43 -4.28 7.44
N GLY A 32 -8.15 -5.05 8.27
CA GLY A 32 -9.52 -4.77 8.69
C GLY A 32 -10.54 -4.96 7.57
N ASP A 33 -10.26 -5.84 6.60
CA ASP A 33 -11.15 -6.15 5.47
C ASP A 33 -12.17 -7.26 5.84
N ASP A 34 -13.10 -7.55 4.93
CA ASP A 34 -14.18 -8.51 5.12
C ASP A 34 -13.71 -9.96 4.86
N PRO A 35 -13.61 -10.81 5.89
CA PRO A 35 -13.15 -12.18 5.71
C PRO A 35 -14.11 -13.05 4.89
N ASP A 36 -15.42 -12.79 4.93
CA ASP A 36 -16.40 -13.58 4.19
C ASP A 36 -16.30 -13.32 2.68
N ARG A 37 -15.95 -12.08 2.31
CA ARG A 37 -15.76 -11.70 0.90
C ARG A 37 -14.56 -12.40 0.27
N TRP A 38 -13.50 -12.63 1.03
CA TRP A 38 -12.21 -13.07 0.51
C TRP A 38 -11.88 -14.54 0.82
N ALA A 39 -12.90 -15.35 1.10
CA ALA A 39 -12.71 -16.76 1.45
C ALA A 39 -12.14 -17.62 0.29
N SER A 40 -12.40 -17.25 -0.97
CA SER A 40 -11.99 -18.02 -2.16
C SER A 40 -11.11 -17.25 -3.14
N VAL A 41 -11.08 -15.93 -3.03
CA VAL A 41 -10.33 -15.02 -3.93
C VAL A 41 -9.39 -14.18 -3.09
N VAL A 42 -8.20 -13.93 -3.59
CA VAL A 42 -7.23 -13.07 -2.94
C VAL A 42 -7.71 -11.62 -3.02
N PRO A 43 -7.76 -10.86 -1.89
CA PRO A 43 -8.18 -9.46 -1.93
C PRO A 43 -7.22 -8.62 -2.77
N PRO A 44 -7.68 -7.60 -3.52
CA PRO A 44 -6.80 -6.74 -4.31
C PRO A 44 -5.66 -6.12 -3.49
N SER A 45 -5.93 -5.77 -2.23
CA SER A 45 -4.93 -5.22 -1.30
C SER A 45 -3.75 -6.17 -1.01
N PHE A 46 -3.87 -7.47 -1.29
CA PHE A 46 -2.77 -8.45 -1.17
C PHE A 46 -1.61 -8.16 -2.16
N ALA A 47 -1.83 -7.29 -3.15
CA ALA A 47 -0.77 -6.70 -3.98
C ALA A 47 0.34 -6.05 -3.14
N ASN A 48 0.02 -5.58 -1.93
CA ASN A 48 1.00 -5.06 -0.97
C ASN A 48 2.01 -6.14 -0.55
N ALA A 49 1.54 -7.36 -0.26
CA ALA A 49 2.41 -8.49 0.06
C ALA A 49 3.25 -8.92 -1.16
N SER A 50 2.71 -8.79 -2.37
CA SER A 50 3.49 -9.03 -3.60
C SER A 50 4.63 -8.02 -3.75
N LEU A 51 4.39 -6.73 -3.51
CA LEU A 51 5.46 -5.73 -3.54
C LEU A 51 6.53 -6.06 -2.49
N PHE A 52 6.16 -6.39 -1.25
CA PHE A 52 7.12 -6.70 -0.19
C PHE A 52 7.81 -8.05 -0.32
N ALA A 53 7.38 -8.92 -1.22
CA ALA A 53 8.16 -10.11 -1.57
C ALA A 53 9.48 -9.75 -2.31
N VAL A 54 9.52 -8.63 -3.03
CA VAL A 54 10.64 -8.24 -3.90
C VAL A 54 11.28 -6.90 -3.56
N ALA A 55 10.55 -5.91 -3.06
CA ALA A 55 11.07 -4.57 -2.76
C ALA A 55 12.20 -4.59 -1.71
N PRO A 56 12.17 -5.40 -0.63
CA PRO A 56 13.29 -5.49 0.30
C PRO A 56 14.59 -5.93 -0.38
N ARG A 57 14.53 -6.84 -1.35
CA ARG A 57 15.71 -7.30 -2.09
C ARG A 57 16.40 -6.17 -2.88
N PHE A 58 15.61 -5.22 -3.42
CA PHE A 58 16.11 -4.01 -4.04
C PHE A 58 16.70 -3.05 -2.99
N LEU A 59 15.97 -2.78 -1.92
CA LEU A 59 16.39 -1.82 -0.89
C LEU A 59 17.62 -2.29 -0.09
N GLU A 60 17.83 -3.59 0.02
CA GLU A 60 18.97 -4.24 0.69
C GLU A 60 20.12 -4.55 -0.28
N ASP A 61 19.97 -4.29 -1.58
CA ASP A 61 21.09 -4.44 -2.54
C ASP A 61 22.26 -3.52 -2.09
N PRO A 62 23.49 -4.05 -1.96
CA PRO A 62 24.65 -3.26 -1.54
C PRO A 62 24.88 -1.97 -2.37
N ARG A 63 24.41 -1.95 -3.61
CA ARG A 63 24.48 -0.78 -4.51
C ARG A 63 23.45 0.30 -4.12
N VAL A 64 22.34 -0.10 -3.49
CA VAL A 64 21.20 0.77 -3.10
C VAL A 64 21.31 1.25 -1.65
N VAL A 65 21.78 0.38 -0.74
CA VAL A 65 21.90 0.67 0.71
C VAL A 65 22.52 2.04 1.04
N PRO A 66 23.58 2.52 0.36
CA PRO A 66 24.14 3.85 0.65
C PRO A 66 23.14 5.00 0.45
N PHE A 67 22.11 4.80 -0.35
CA PHE A 67 21.08 5.80 -0.68
C PHE A 67 19.82 5.69 0.18
N THR A 68 19.72 4.72 1.09
CA THR A 68 18.53 4.51 1.92
C THR A 68 18.58 5.23 3.28
N ARG A 69 19.51 6.18 3.48
CA ARG A 69 19.56 6.98 4.72
C ARG A 69 18.32 7.87 4.89
N SER A 70 17.72 8.28 3.80
CA SER A 70 16.35 8.76 3.75
C SER A 70 15.63 8.03 2.63
N LEU A 71 14.51 7.40 2.95
CA LEU A 71 13.66 6.67 2.03
C LEU A 71 12.23 7.17 2.18
N ILE A 72 11.67 7.67 1.09
CA ILE A 72 10.27 8.09 1.03
C ILE A 72 9.59 7.28 -0.09
N HIS A 73 8.54 6.55 0.26
CA HIS A 73 7.61 5.98 -0.70
C HIS A 73 6.59 7.06 -1.06
N SER A 74 6.69 7.62 -2.26
CA SER A 74 5.91 8.81 -2.65
C SER A 74 4.65 8.51 -3.44
N GLU A 75 4.65 7.41 -4.20
CA GLU A 75 3.50 6.98 -5.00
C GLU A 75 3.48 5.46 -5.13
N GLN A 76 2.28 4.88 -5.12
CA GLN A 76 2.03 3.47 -5.44
C GLN A 76 0.92 3.36 -6.49
N ARG A 77 1.16 2.54 -7.51
CA ARG A 77 0.16 2.14 -8.49
C ARG A 77 0.06 0.62 -8.54
N PHE A 78 -1.18 0.12 -8.63
CA PHE A 78 -1.50 -1.27 -8.91
C PHE A 78 -2.55 -1.36 -10.01
N GLU A 79 -2.44 -2.39 -10.85
CA GLU A 79 -3.39 -2.76 -11.89
C GLU A 79 -3.60 -4.27 -11.84
N TRP A 80 -4.84 -4.69 -11.81
CA TRP A 80 -5.23 -6.09 -11.76
C TRP A 80 -5.91 -6.50 -13.07
N THR A 81 -5.49 -7.62 -13.61
CA THR A 81 -6.04 -8.14 -14.88
C THR A 81 -7.07 -9.23 -14.68
N ARG A 82 -7.03 -9.93 -13.56
CA ARG A 82 -7.93 -11.02 -13.17
C ARG A 82 -7.90 -11.26 -11.66
N PRO A 83 -8.90 -11.95 -11.08
CA PRO A 83 -8.79 -12.40 -9.69
C PRO A 83 -7.71 -13.48 -9.56
N ALA A 84 -6.95 -13.47 -8.46
CA ALA A 84 -6.13 -14.59 -8.04
C ALA A 84 -6.92 -15.47 -7.06
N LEU A 85 -6.74 -16.78 -7.14
CA LEU A 85 -7.43 -17.71 -6.26
C LEU A 85 -6.62 -17.95 -4.99
N VAL A 86 -7.32 -18.18 -3.88
CA VAL A 86 -6.71 -18.67 -2.65
C VAL A 86 -6.14 -20.07 -2.91
N GLY A 87 -4.91 -20.31 -2.47
CA GLY A 87 -4.17 -21.56 -2.70
C GLY A 87 -3.40 -21.65 -4.02
N ALA A 88 -3.52 -20.67 -4.91
CA ALA A 88 -2.70 -20.63 -6.13
C ALA A 88 -1.24 -20.26 -5.80
N THR A 89 -0.30 -20.61 -6.66
CA THR A 89 1.07 -20.10 -6.58
C THR A 89 1.15 -18.80 -7.37
N ILE A 90 1.69 -17.75 -6.75
CA ILE A 90 1.92 -16.45 -7.38
C ILE A 90 3.42 -16.22 -7.46
N ASP A 91 3.95 -16.10 -8.66
CA ASP A 91 5.34 -15.72 -8.91
C ASP A 91 5.45 -14.20 -9.04
N VAL A 92 6.29 -13.58 -8.23
CA VAL A 92 6.46 -12.13 -8.18
C VAL A 92 7.86 -11.75 -8.64
N VAL A 93 7.95 -10.77 -9.54
CA VAL A 93 9.18 -10.17 -10.02
C VAL A 93 9.15 -8.67 -9.76
N GLY A 94 10.21 -8.16 -9.14
CA GLY A 94 10.50 -6.73 -9.04
C GLY A 94 11.51 -6.32 -10.10
N ARG A 95 11.43 -5.07 -10.58
CA ARG A 95 12.37 -4.52 -11.56
C ARG A 95 12.58 -3.03 -11.33
N VAL A 96 13.81 -2.56 -11.52
CA VAL A 96 14.07 -1.12 -11.59
C VAL A 96 13.66 -0.62 -12.98
N GLY A 97 12.49 0.03 -13.08
CA GLY A 97 11.97 0.55 -14.33
C GLY A 97 12.61 1.86 -14.76
N ALA A 98 12.93 2.72 -13.79
CA ALA A 98 13.63 3.98 -14.03
C ALA A 98 14.36 4.45 -12.77
N ALA A 99 15.49 5.13 -12.96
CA ALA A 99 16.18 5.85 -11.91
C ALA A 99 16.66 7.20 -12.44
N ARG A 100 16.50 8.25 -11.65
CA ARG A 100 16.92 9.63 -12.02
C ARG A 100 17.40 10.37 -10.79
N GLN A 101 18.51 11.09 -10.92
CA GLN A 101 18.98 11.98 -9.87
C GLN A 101 18.49 13.42 -10.12
N ARG A 102 17.93 14.06 -9.09
CA ARG A 102 17.51 15.44 -9.12
C ARG A 102 17.67 16.07 -7.75
N ALA A 103 18.36 17.20 -7.65
CA ALA A 103 18.55 17.97 -6.42
C ALA A 103 19.03 17.12 -5.21
N GLY A 104 19.99 16.21 -5.44
CA GLY A 104 20.54 15.34 -4.38
C GLY A 104 19.68 14.13 -4.03
N LEU A 105 18.49 14.01 -4.61
CA LEU A 105 17.58 12.85 -4.43
C LEU A 105 17.67 11.92 -5.65
N ASN A 106 17.61 10.63 -5.39
CA ASN A 106 17.42 9.60 -6.42
C ASN A 106 15.94 9.22 -6.47
N LEU A 107 15.30 9.50 -7.60
CA LEU A 107 13.93 9.11 -7.89
C LEU A 107 13.99 7.76 -8.60
N VAL A 108 13.45 6.72 -7.96
CA VAL A 108 13.44 5.36 -8.51
C VAL A 108 12.01 4.88 -8.69
N SER A 109 11.70 4.44 -9.91
CA SER A 109 10.50 3.68 -10.21
C SER A 109 10.82 2.20 -10.08
N PHE A 110 10.27 1.55 -9.06
CA PHE A 110 10.38 0.11 -8.87
C PHE A 110 9.08 -0.55 -9.32
N GLU A 111 9.15 -1.33 -10.38
CA GLU A 111 8.03 -2.04 -10.97
C GLU A 111 7.86 -3.39 -10.26
N VAL A 112 6.62 -3.83 -10.11
CA VAL A 112 6.27 -5.16 -9.64
C VAL A 112 5.32 -5.80 -10.63
N SER A 113 5.59 -7.04 -10.98
CA SER A 113 4.69 -7.89 -11.76
C SER A 113 4.46 -9.20 -11.03
N ALA A 114 3.26 -9.73 -11.10
CA ALA A 114 2.94 -11.02 -10.54
C ALA A 114 2.08 -11.84 -11.51
N SER A 115 2.38 -13.13 -11.59
CA SER A 115 1.61 -14.10 -12.36
C SER A 115 1.14 -15.23 -11.44
N SER A 116 -0.05 -15.74 -11.69
CA SER A 116 -0.57 -16.92 -11.03
C SER A 116 -0.76 -18.01 -12.07
N ASP A 117 -0.12 -19.16 -11.85
CA ASP A 117 -0.06 -20.27 -12.81
C ASP A 117 0.42 -19.83 -14.20
N GLY A 118 1.43 -18.94 -14.25
CA GLY A 118 2.01 -18.38 -15.47
C GLY A 118 1.15 -17.35 -16.20
N VAL A 119 -0.04 -16.99 -15.68
CA VAL A 119 -0.92 -15.98 -16.26
C VAL A 119 -0.81 -14.67 -15.48
N PRO A 120 -0.60 -13.50 -16.13
CA PRO A 120 -0.52 -12.22 -15.43
C PRO A 120 -1.75 -11.97 -14.54
N TRP A 121 -1.50 -11.58 -13.29
CA TRP A 121 -2.49 -11.22 -12.30
C TRP A 121 -2.41 -9.74 -11.94
N LEU A 122 -1.20 -9.25 -11.70
CA LEU A 122 -0.92 -7.92 -11.15
C LEU A 122 0.26 -7.29 -11.88
N SER A 123 0.14 -6.01 -12.16
CA SER A 123 1.26 -5.12 -12.43
C SER A 123 1.18 -3.89 -11.51
N GLY A 124 2.31 -3.25 -11.23
CA GLY A 124 2.33 -2.05 -10.43
C GLY A 124 3.67 -1.36 -10.42
N SER A 125 3.74 -0.20 -9.80
CA SER A 125 4.97 0.55 -9.59
C SER A 125 4.95 1.32 -8.29
N ALA A 126 6.08 1.31 -7.60
CA ALA A 126 6.38 2.14 -6.43
C ALA A 126 7.36 3.24 -6.82
N GLN A 127 7.10 4.48 -6.42
CA GLN A 127 8.04 5.58 -6.59
C GLN A 127 8.76 5.84 -5.27
N PHE A 128 10.07 5.56 -5.25
CA PHE A 128 10.94 5.83 -4.11
C PHE A 128 11.77 7.08 -4.32
N LEU A 129 11.87 7.90 -3.28
CA LEU A 129 12.83 8.99 -3.18
C LEU A 129 13.90 8.54 -2.18
N LEU A 130 15.12 8.38 -2.65
CA LEU A 130 16.25 7.86 -1.89
C LEU A 130 17.33 8.93 -1.77
N SER A 131 17.97 9.05 -0.59
CA SER A 131 19.06 9.98 -0.34
C SER A 131 20.18 9.36 0.47
N THR A 132 21.41 9.79 0.19
CA THR A 132 22.58 9.53 1.05
C THR A 132 22.60 10.41 2.30
N GLU A 133 21.74 11.42 2.37
CA GLU A 133 21.58 12.31 3.51
C GLU A 133 20.43 11.83 4.39
N ALA A 134 20.60 11.93 5.71
CA ALA A 134 19.51 11.65 6.64
C ALA A 134 18.40 12.71 6.50
N ALA A 135 17.16 12.29 6.71
CA ALA A 135 16.04 13.23 6.80
C ALA A 135 16.24 14.21 7.97
N ALA A 136 15.70 15.43 7.83
CA ALA A 136 15.65 16.37 8.95
C ALA A 136 14.82 15.77 10.10
N ALA A 137 15.33 15.89 11.32
CA ALA A 137 14.64 15.36 12.49
C ALA A 137 13.32 16.09 12.75
N ALA A 138 12.24 15.33 12.92
CA ALA A 138 10.98 15.85 13.45
C ALA A 138 11.07 15.99 14.98
N ALA A 139 10.18 16.80 15.56
CA ALA A 139 10.00 16.81 17.02
C ALA A 139 9.44 15.44 17.47
N GLU A 140 10.10 14.84 18.46
CA GLU A 140 9.66 13.56 19.01
C GLU A 140 8.29 13.71 19.68
N GLU A 141 7.41 12.73 19.45
CA GLU A 141 6.10 12.62 20.07
C GLU A 141 6.03 11.33 20.90
N LYS A 142 5.33 11.41 22.03
CA LYS A 142 5.09 10.23 22.88
C LYS A 142 4.28 9.18 22.11
N GLU A 143 4.67 7.92 22.23
CA GLU A 143 3.91 6.80 21.69
C GLU A 143 2.59 6.60 22.44
N PRO A 144 1.47 6.37 21.71
CA PRO A 144 0.21 5.98 22.34
C PRO A 144 0.31 4.57 22.94
N PRO A 145 -0.60 4.17 23.85
CA PRO A 145 -0.71 2.79 24.31
C PRO A 145 -0.80 1.81 23.15
N ALA A 146 -0.18 0.63 23.27
CA ALA A 146 -0.03 -0.30 22.15
C ALA A 146 -1.37 -0.78 21.57
N SER A 147 -2.40 -0.92 22.42
CA SER A 147 -3.74 -1.40 22.04
C SER A 147 -4.73 -0.26 21.71
N GLU A 148 -4.34 1.00 21.86
CA GLU A 148 -5.22 2.12 21.55
C GLU A 148 -5.48 2.18 20.05
N ARG A 149 -6.75 1.95 19.66
CA ARG A 149 -7.21 1.96 18.28
C ARG A 149 -8.35 2.95 18.12
N PRO A 150 -8.30 3.86 17.14
CA PRO A 150 -9.44 4.72 16.83
C PRO A 150 -10.57 3.92 16.17
N PRO A 151 -11.78 4.50 16.08
CA PRO A 151 -12.88 3.87 15.37
C PRO A 151 -12.47 3.44 13.96
N HIS A 152 -12.83 2.23 13.60
CA HIS A 152 -12.61 1.64 12.30
C HIS A 152 -13.92 1.01 11.85
N ASP A 153 -14.47 1.48 10.73
CA ASP A 153 -15.70 0.93 10.22
C ASP A 153 -15.44 -0.45 9.62
N PRO A 154 -16.31 -1.43 9.88
CA PRO A 154 -16.21 -2.69 9.18
C PRO A 154 -16.35 -2.44 7.67
N PRO A 155 -15.70 -3.24 6.84
CA PRO A 155 -15.74 -3.04 5.38
C PRO A 155 -17.16 -3.09 4.81
N GLY A 156 -18.08 -3.76 5.46
CA GLY A 156 -19.49 -3.82 5.07
C GLY A 156 -19.74 -4.46 3.72
N GLY A 157 -20.99 -4.82 3.46
CA GLY A 157 -21.39 -5.36 2.16
C GLY A 157 -21.31 -4.36 1.01
N SER A 158 -21.62 -4.81 -0.21
CA SER A 158 -21.67 -3.96 -1.39
C SER A 158 -22.67 -2.83 -1.25
N LEU A 159 -22.26 -1.63 -1.63
CA LEU A 159 -23.09 -0.42 -1.66
C LEU A 159 -23.50 -0.08 -3.10
N PRO A 160 -24.66 0.55 -3.29
CA PRO A 160 -25.03 1.09 -4.59
C PRO A 160 -24.08 2.23 -4.97
N LEU A 161 -23.59 2.19 -6.21
CA LEU A 161 -22.67 3.21 -6.73
C LEU A 161 -23.46 4.54 -6.96
N PRO A 162 -23.02 5.67 -6.34
CA PRO A 162 -23.63 6.99 -6.54
C PRO A 162 -23.51 7.51 -7.97
N GLY A 163 -24.20 8.58 -8.30
CA GLY A 163 -24.09 9.26 -9.61
C GLY A 163 -22.72 9.95 -9.79
N VAL A 164 -22.37 10.27 -11.03
CA VAL A 164 -21.16 11.03 -11.35
C VAL A 164 -21.18 12.40 -10.63
N GLY A 165 -20.10 12.77 -9.99
CA GLY A 165 -19.97 13.96 -9.15
C GLY A 165 -20.49 13.81 -7.72
N GLU A 166 -21.16 12.68 -7.41
CA GLU A 166 -21.67 12.43 -6.05
C GLU A 166 -20.60 11.79 -5.15
N ALA A 167 -20.73 12.04 -3.84
CA ALA A 167 -19.84 11.54 -2.84
C ALA A 167 -20.10 10.06 -2.51
N LEU A 168 -19.04 9.33 -2.25
CA LEU A 168 -19.07 8.00 -1.66
C LEU A 168 -19.39 8.10 -0.15
N GLU A 169 -19.96 7.05 0.42
CA GLU A 169 -20.12 6.95 1.87
C GLU A 169 -18.75 6.88 2.55
N PRO A 170 -18.42 7.82 3.46
CA PRO A 170 -17.13 7.83 4.13
C PRO A 170 -16.87 6.56 4.94
N MET A 171 -15.59 6.14 5.02
CA MET A 171 -15.16 5.02 5.83
C MET A 171 -14.12 5.49 6.87
N ARG A 172 -14.48 5.40 8.17
CA ARG A 172 -13.53 5.68 9.26
C ARG A 172 -12.50 4.56 9.34
N VAL A 173 -11.24 4.94 9.48
CA VAL A 173 -10.11 4.00 9.54
C VAL A 173 -9.11 4.42 10.61
N GLY A 174 -8.34 3.45 11.08
CA GLY A 174 -7.25 3.71 12.01
C GLY A 174 -6.62 2.42 12.49
N ALA A 175 -5.43 2.54 13.05
CA ALA A 175 -4.65 1.42 13.56
C ALA A 175 -4.06 1.72 14.93
N SER A 176 -4.01 0.71 15.78
CA SER A 176 -3.18 0.70 16.97
C SER A 176 -1.74 0.30 16.62
N ARG A 177 -0.78 0.46 17.55
CA ARG A 177 0.58 -0.06 17.37
C ARG A 177 0.61 -1.58 17.22
N LEU A 178 -0.31 -2.30 17.89
CA LEU A 178 -0.45 -3.76 17.70
C LEU A 178 -0.90 -4.12 16.28
N ASP A 179 -1.80 -3.33 15.69
CA ASP A 179 -2.25 -3.56 14.32
C ASP A 179 -1.11 -3.37 13.32
N LEU A 180 -0.16 -2.44 13.59
CA LEU A 180 1.03 -2.27 12.73
C LEU A 180 1.92 -3.51 12.74
N VAL A 181 2.10 -4.16 13.89
CA VAL A 181 2.85 -5.42 14.01
C VAL A 181 2.15 -6.55 13.26
N ARG A 182 0.82 -6.66 13.40
CA ARG A 182 0.01 -7.65 12.67
C ARG A 182 0.10 -7.44 11.16
N TYR A 183 0.00 -6.19 10.72
CA TYR A 183 0.14 -5.87 9.31
C TYR A 183 1.55 -6.17 8.78
N ALA A 184 2.60 -5.85 9.54
CA ALA A 184 3.98 -6.20 9.17
C ALA A 184 4.14 -7.72 8.96
N ALA A 185 3.58 -8.53 9.87
CA ALA A 185 3.61 -9.99 9.75
C ALA A 185 2.85 -10.50 8.51
N ALA A 186 1.68 -9.94 8.23
CA ALA A 186 0.83 -10.37 7.14
C ALA A 186 1.33 -9.91 5.76
N SER A 187 1.88 -8.69 5.67
CA SER A 187 2.34 -8.09 4.40
C SER A 187 3.80 -8.34 4.07
N GLY A 188 4.64 -8.65 5.08
CA GLY A 188 6.09 -8.70 4.95
C GLY A 188 6.79 -7.34 5.08
N ASP A 189 6.07 -6.26 5.36
CA ASP A 189 6.65 -4.92 5.61
C ASP A 189 7.19 -4.80 7.03
N TRP A 190 8.39 -5.27 7.24
CA TRP A 190 9.08 -5.24 8.52
C TRP A 190 9.94 -3.98 8.72
N ASN A 191 9.72 -2.90 7.97
CA ASN A 191 10.47 -1.67 8.17
C ASN A 191 10.33 -1.18 9.64
N PRO A 192 11.45 -1.01 10.38
CA PRO A 192 11.42 -0.68 11.79
C PRO A 192 10.64 0.59 12.16
N ILE A 193 10.51 1.55 11.24
CA ILE A 193 9.78 2.81 11.47
C ILE A 193 8.31 2.61 11.84
N HIS A 194 7.75 1.43 11.56
CA HIS A 194 6.35 1.11 11.85
C HIS A 194 6.15 0.40 13.21
N ARG A 195 7.21 -0.06 13.86
CA ARG A 195 7.12 -0.88 15.08
C ARG A 195 8.08 -0.51 16.20
N ASP A 196 9.13 0.25 15.89
CA ASP A 196 10.14 0.68 16.83
C ASP A 196 10.25 2.21 16.85
N HIS A 197 9.96 2.79 18.02
CA HIS A 197 9.95 4.24 18.21
C HIS A 197 11.30 4.89 17.88
N TRP A 198 12.38 4.32 18.39
CA TRP A 198 13.70 4.92 18.23
C TRP A 198 14.21 4.82 16.79
N SER A 199 13.87 3.74 16.10
CA SER A 199 14.14 3.63 14.65
C SER A 199 13.38 4.67 13.83
N ALA A 200 12.12 4.96 14.20
CA ALA A 200 11.35 6.00 13.56
C ALA A 200 11.92 7.41 13.83
N VAL A 201 12.29 7.70 15.07
CA VAL A 201 12.94 8.98 15.44
C VAL A 201 14.29 9.13 14.72
N ALA A 202 15.10 8.08 14.66
CA ALA A 202 16.37 8.09 13.92
C ALA A 202 16.20 8.31 12.42
N ALA A 203 15.04 7.92 11.85
CA ALA A 203 14.66 8.19 10.47
C ALA A 203 14.06 9.60 10.25
N GLY A 204 14.03 10.46 11.26
CA GLY A 204 13.52 11.83 11.19
C GLY A 204 12.00 11.94 11.39
N LEU A 205 11.35 10.88 11.88
CA LEU A 205 9.92 10.85 12.15
C LEU A 205 9.61 11.19 13.62
N PRO A 206 8.39 11.63 13.95
CA PRO A 206 8.04 11.96 15.35
C PRO A 206 7.91 10.73 16.26
N GLY A 207 7.94 9.53 15.72
CA GLY A 207 7.78 8.22 16.35
C GLY A 207 7.20 7.24 15.35
N THR A 208 6.69 6.07 15.79
CA THR A 208 6.12 5.07 14.88
C THR A 208 5.00 5.63 14.02
N ILE A 209 4.95 5.22 12.77
CA ILE A 209 3.94 5.65 11.79
C ILE A 209 3.18 4.45 11.21
N VAL A 210 1.96 4.68 10.75
CA VAL A 210 1.16 3.68 10.03
C VAL A 210 1.80 3.39 8.67
N HIS A 211 1.82 2.13 8.26
CA HIS A 211 2.33 1.72 6.95
C HIS A 211 1.57 2.42 5.82
N GLY A 212 2.31 2.98 4.88
CA GLY A 212 1.69 3.62 3.70
C GLY A 212 0.79 2.66 2.92
N LEU A 213 1.21 1.40 2.78
CA LEU A 213 0.42 0.39 2.08
C LEU A 213 -0.76 -0.15 2.90
N LEU A 214 -0.77 -0.07 4.23
CA LEU A 214 -1.99 -0.30 5.01
C LEU A 214 -3.03 0.78 4.71
N MET A 215 -2.61 2.04 4.65
CA MET A 215 -3.48 3.15 4.24
C MET A 215 -3.97 3.00 2.79
N THR A 216 -3.12 2.49 1.88
CA THR A 216 -3.52 2.14 0.50
C THR A 216 -4.57 1.04 0.47
N ALA A 217 -4.45 0.01 1.34
CA ALA A 217 -5.46 -1.03 1.47
C ALA A 217 -6.83 -0.44 1.87
N TRP A 218 -6.88 0.49 2.82
CA TRP A 218 -8.12 1.15 3.22
C TRP A 218 -8.77 1.93 2.07
N MET A 219 -7.97 2.61 1.24
CA MET A 219 -8.51 3.30 0.06
C MET A 219 -9.10 2.32 -0.96
N GLY A 220 -8.41 1.18 -1.20
CA GLY A 220 -8.93 0.10 -2.02
C GLY A 220 -10.19 -0.55 -1.46
N GLN A 221 -10.29 -0.72 -0.15
CA GLN A 221 -11.48 -1.24 0.53
C GLN A 221 -12.71 -0.34 0.34
N LEU A 222 -12.56 0.98 0.52
CA LEU A 222 -13.65 1.91 0.23
C LEU A 222 -14.13 1.75 -1.21
N ALA A 223 -13.22 1.76 -2.19
CA ALA A 223 -13.58 1.61 -3.60
C ALA A 223 -14.25 0.25 -3.88
N ALA A 224 -13.71 -0.84 -3.32
CA ALA A 224 -14.24 -2.19 -3.51
C ALA A 224 -15.67 -2.39 -2.98
N ARG A 225 -16.14 -1.55 -2.04
CA ARG A 225 -17.54 -1.61 -1.56
C ARG A 225 -18.57 -1.30 -2.65
N TYR A 226 -18.16 -0.66 -3.75
CA TYR A 226 -19.03 -0.25 -4.85
C TYR A 226 -18.99 -1.23 -6.05
N SER A 227 -18.49 -2.45 -5.84
CA SER A 227 -18.51 -3.52 -6.83
C SER A 227 -18.78 -4.87 -6.16
N THR A 228 -19.58 -5.71 -6.81
CA THR A 228 -19.86 -7.10 -6.39
C THR A 228 -18.97 -8.11 -7.11
N ALA A 229 -18.13 -7.66 -8.02
CA ALA A 229 -17.25 -8.53 -8.79
C ALA A 229 -16.19 -9.22 -7.91
N ASN A 230 -15.76 -10.41 -8.30
CA ASN A 230 -14.61 -11.10 -7.69
C ASN A 230 -13.29 -10.33 -7.88
N LEU A 231 -13.22 -9.48 -8.89
CA LEU A 231 -12.18 -8.48 -9.09
C LEU A 231 -12.82 -7.09 -9.02
N PRO A 232 -13.01 -6.51 -7.84
CA PRO A 232 -13.69 -5.22 -7.71
C PRO A 232 -12.86 -4.04 -8.20
N LEU A 233 -11.53 -4.16 -8.20
CA LEU A 233 -10.60 -3.12 -8.63
C LEU A 233 -9.88 -3.52 -9.92
N GLN A 234 -9.88 -2.64 -10.90
CA GLN A 234 -9.05 -2.74 -12.10
C GLN A 234 -7.72 -1.99 -11.91
N SER A 235 -7.76 -0.85 -11.20
CA SER A 235 -6.57 -0.10 -10.84
C SER A 235 -6.76 0.70 -9.56
N LEU A 236 -5.62 1.00 -8.90
CA LEU A 236 -5.54 1.91 -7.76
C LEU A 236 -4.21 2.65 -7.85
N THR A 237 -4.25 3.98 -7.84
CA THR A 237 -3.07 4.83 -7.75
C THR A 237 -3.19 5.74 -6.55
N VAL A 238 -2.16 5.80 -5.71
CA VAL A 238 -2.12 6.66 -4.52
C VAL A 238 -0.84 7.47 -4.46
N ARG A 239 -0.94 8.69 -3.93
CA ARG A 239 0.20 9.57 -3.63
C ARG A 239 0.23 9.87 -2.15
N PHE A 240 1.33 9.49 -1.51
CA PHE A 240 1.57 9.75 -0.10
C PHE A 240 1.98 11.21 0.11
N ARG A 241 1.33 11.88 1.08
CA ARG A 241 1.57 13.30 1.39
C ARG A 241 2.12 13.49 2.79
N LYS A 242 1.53 12.78 3.76
CA LYS A 242 1.91 12.83 5.17
C LYS A 242 1.80 11.45 5.80
N ALA A 243 2.61 11.22 6.83
CA ALA A 243 2.52 10.03 7.66
C ALA A 243 1.33 10.15 8.64
N LEU A 244 0.67 9.01 8.91
CA LEU A 244 -0.32 8.89 9.97
C LEU A 244 0.34 8.27 11.21
N ARG A 245 0.08 8.85 12.39
CA ARG A 245 0.47 8.24 13.67
C ARG A 245 -0.54 7.17 14.08
N PRO A 246 -0.11 6.08 14.77
CA PRO A 246 -1.05 5.14 15.38
C PRO A 246 -1.95 5.85 16.40
N ALA A 247 -3.14 5.32 16.64
CA ALA A 247 -4.20 5.86 17.49
C ALA A 247 -4.82 7.20 17.00
N VAL A 248 -4.37 7.75 15.88
CA VAL A 248 -5.00 8.93 15.28
C VAL A 248 -6.14 8.50 14.36
N PRO A 249 -7.37 9.03 14.54
CA PRO A 249 -8.50 8.70 13.67
C PRO A 249 -8.32 9.33 12.30
N ALA A 250 -8.68 8.58 11.26
CA ALA A 250 -8.67 9.01 9.88
C ALA A 250 -9.94 8.55 9.16
N ALA A 251 -10.20 9.08 7.98
CA ALA A 251 -11.31 8.66 7.14
C ALA A 251 -10.91 8.63 5.67
N VAL A 252 -11.35 7.59 4.96
CA VAL A 252 -11.32 7.55 3.50
C VAL A 252 -12.63 8.14 3.00
N THR A 253 -12.53 9.08 2.08
CA THR A 253 -13.65 9.69 1.35
C THR A 253 -13.40 9.60 -0.15
N GLY A 254 -14.41 9.84 -0.96
CA GLY A 254 -14.24 9.86 -2.41
C GLY A 254 -15.47 10.40 -3.12
N THR A 255 -15.32 10.54 -4.44
CA THR A 255 -16.38 10.93 -5.37
C THR A 255 -16.31 10.10 -6.62
N VAL A 256 -17.44 9.90 -7.30
CA VAL A 256 -17.48 9.28 -8.61
C VAL A 256 -17.02 10.31 -9.64
N ALA A 257 -15.85 10.07 -10.27
CA ALA A 257 -15.27 10.98 -11.25
C ALA A 257 -15.87 10.77 -12.65
N GLU A 258 -15.92 9.49 -13.08
CA GLU A 258 -16.43 9.14 -14.41
C GLU A 258 -17.02 7.73 -14.38
N ARG A 259 -18.02 7.48 -15.26
CA ARG A 259 -18.63 6.16 -15.44
C ARG A 259 -18.57 5.75 -16.90
N ALA A 260 -18.03 4.56 -17.17
CA ALA A 260 -18.00 3.94 -18.48
C ALA A 260 -18.54 2.50 -18.40
N GLU A 261 -18.82 1.88 -19.54
CA GLU A 261 -19.29 0.49 -19.60
C GLU A 261 -18.29 -0.50 -18.99
N THR A 262 -16.99 -0.21 -19.08
CA THR A 262 -15.91 -1.10 -18.62
C THR A 262 -15.46 -0.84 -17.19
N GLY A 263 -15.97 0.20 -16.53
CA GLY A 263 -15.59 0.53 -15.16
C GLY A 263 -15.98 1.95 -14.75
N THR A 264 -15.88 2.22 -13.46
CA THR A 264 -16.15 3.54 -12.90
C THR A 264 -14.87 4.07 -12.22
N ASP A 265 -14.50 5.29 -12.56
CA ASP A 265 -13.37 5.99 -11.97
C ASP A 265 -13.81 6.76 -10.73
N LEU A 266 -13.05 6.60 -9.66
CA LEU A 266 -13.28 7.23 -8.36
C LEU A 266 -12.08 8.10 -8.00
N ASP A 267 -12.33 9.32 -7.53
CA ASP A 267 -11.35 10.12 -6.82
C ASP A 267 -11.42 9.80 -5.34
N LEU A 268 -10.27 9.51 -4.72
CA LEU A 268 -10.18 9.05 -3.33
C LEU A 268 -9.25 9.94 -2.53
N VAL A 269 -9.57 10.12 -1.26
CA VAL A 269 -8.76 10.87 -0.31
C VAL A 269 -8.77 10.17 1.05
N LEU A 270 -7.61 10.14 1.72
CA LEU A 270 -7.49 9.77 3.12
C LEU A 270 -7.06 11.01 3.91
N ASP A 271 -7.88 11.44 4.85
CA ASP A 271 -7.63 12.60 5.73
C ASP A 271 -7.63 12.19 7.20
N ALA A 272 -6.81 12.89 8.01
CA ALA A 272 -6.87 12.86 9.47
C ALA A 272 -7.17 14.30 9.96
N GLY A 273 -8.40 14.56 10.41
CA GLY A 273 -8.87 15.91 10.69
C GLY A 273 -8.76 16.79 9.45
N SER A 274 -8.00 17.89 9.53
CA SER A 274 -7.74 18.79 8.40
C SER A 274 -6.53 18.41 7.55
N GLU A 275 -5.79 17.37 7.95
CA GLU A 275 -4.56 16.98 7.25
C GLU A 275 -4.84 15.95 6.17
N ARG A 276 -4.44 16.27 4.95
CA ARG A 276 -4.47 15.33 3.82
C ARG A 276 -3.27 14.40 3.85
N LEU A 277 -3.54 13.10 4.05
CA LEU A 277 -2.51 12.08 4.14
C LEU A 277 -2.21 11.45 2.79
N ILE A 278 -3.26 11.10 2.02
CA ILE A 278 -3.16 10.45 0.72
C ILE A 278 -4.20 11.03 -0.23
N THR A 279 -3.82 11.17 -1.49
CA THR A 279 -4.75 11.37 -2.61
C THR A 279 -4.60 10.22 -3.58
N GLY A 280 -5.67 9.79 -4.23
CA GLY A 280 -5.59 8.71 -5.19
C GLY A 280 -6.80 8.61 -6.10
N THR A 281 -6.69 7.69 -7.04
CA THR A 281 -7.77 7.32 -7.95
C THR A 281 -7.90 5.81 -7.98
N ALA A 282 -9.11 5.31 -8.12
CA ALA A 282 -9.39 3.90 -8.32
C ALA A 282 -10.33 3.71 -9.51
N ARG A 283 -10.14 2.61 -10.24
CA ARG A 283 -11.13 2.15 -11.22
C ARG A 283 -11.78 0.89 -10.72
N VAL A 284 -13.10 0.93 -10.54
CA VAL A 284 -13.87 -0.22 -10.07
C VAL A 284 -14.56 -0.93 -11.21
N THR A 285 -14.66 -2.25 -11.10
CA THR A 285 -15.41 -3.10 -12.04
C THR A 285 -16.91 -2.87 -11.81
N PRO A 286 -17.74 -2.80 -12.88
CA PRO A 286 -19.19 -2.61 -12.81
C PRO A 286 -19.90 -3.68 -11.96
#